data_34556edf5aa67c38ae5a70bdb74be59b
#
_entry.id   34556edf5aa67c38ae5a70bdb74be59b
#
_cell.length_a   1.000
_cell.length_b   1.000
_cell.length_c   1.000
_cell.angle_alpha   90.00
_cell.angle_beta   90.00
_cell.angle_gamma   90.00
#
_symmetry.space_group_name_H-M   'P 1'
#
loop_
_entity.id
_entity.type
_entity.pdbx_description
1 polymer ?
#
loop_
_entity_poly.entity_id
_entity_poly.type
_entity_poly.pdbx_seq_one_letter_code
_entity_poly.pdbx_strand_id
1 'polypeptide(L)'
;MKRLRSCALPILLTTLALAGCGSGGQTKGGGGGEANLKLPPLNEHVGNVSGTALLWIGLVICLFGLGFGLVTYAKLQKLPVHEAMHEVSELIYETCKTYLKQQAKFLMLLWAFIAAVIVVYFLLLEHMGAKVLIILLFSLVGMAGSFGVAWYGIRVNTFANSRTAHASLRGSPWETFDIPMRSGMSIGMVLISVELTLMLFIMLVLPGDLAGPCFIGFAIGESLGAACLRIAGGIFTKIADVGADLMKIAFHIKEDDARNPGVIADCTGDNAGDSVGPSADGFETYGVTGVALITFVLGAVPDQTEQVQLLVWIFVVRVVMLIASFVSYLINNAVAKARYGTVSEMDFEKPLSSLVWITSVMSILLTVLTTRWMLGSMGDGTMWWKLSIIISCGTLAGALIPELVKAFTSTNSRHVREVVTSAREGGASLDILSGLVAGNFSGFWLGIIIVALMGASFLVSGAGSGLGDMGAMSEVKWAVFAFGLVAFGFLGMGAVTIAVDSYGPVTDNAQSVYELSTIEDIPNVSDELKKHYGFAPRWDIAKHILEAQDGAGNTFKATA
;
A
#
# COMPACT_ATOMS: atom_id res chain seq x y z
N MET A 1 3.60 14.77 -33.71
CA MET A 1 3.00 13.44 -33.93
C MET A 1 3.69 12.55 -34.98
N LYS A 2 4.36 13.07 -36.01
CA LYS A 2 5.09 12.24 -37.00
C LYS A 2 6.43 11.66 -36.52
N ARG A 3 7.09 12.23 -35.51
CA ARG A 3 8.38 11.71 -34.94
C ARG A 3 8.24 10.60 -33.90
N LEU A 4 7.09 10.42 -33.29
CA LEU A 4 6.83 9.32 -32.35
C LEU A 4 6.59 7.96 -33.03
N ARG A 5 6.21 7.94 -34.30
CA ARG A 5 6.00 6.69 -35.07
C ARG A 5 7.30 5.99 -35.48
N SER A 6 8.43 6.72 -35.55
CA SER A 6 9.71 6.12 -35.99
C SER A 6 10.51 5.45 -34.86
N CYS A 7 10.19 5.71 -33.61
CA CYS A 7 10.91 5.13 -32.46
C CYS A 7 10.19 3.89 -31.86
N ALA A 8 8.89 3.71 -32.09
CA ALA A 8 8.14 2.60 -31.51
C ALA A 8 8.46 1.24 -32.15
N LEU A 9 8.75 1.21 -33.44
CA LEU A 9 9.04 -0.03 -34.16
C LEU A 9 10.38 -0.68 -33.78
N PRO A 10 11.51 0.07 -33.62
CA PRO A 10 12.77 -0.52 -33.16
C PRO A 10 12.74 -0.95 -31.68
N ILE A 11 11.97 -0.29 -30.82
CA ILE A 11 11.81 -0.71 -29.40
C ILE A 11 11.01 -2.02 -29.33
N LEU A 12 9.97 -2.18 -30.12
CA LEU A 12 9.18 -3.42 -30.21
C LEU A 12 10.02 -4.58 -30.75
N LEU A 13 10.90 -4.33 -31.73
CA LEU A 13 11.78 -5.33 -32.31
C LEU A 13 12.94 -5.70 -31.35
N THR A 14 13.44 -4.79 -30.55
CA THR A 14 14.47 -5.09 -29.54
C THR A 14 13.92 -5.87 -28.36
N THR A 15 12.69 -5.61 -27.92
CA THR A 15 12.02 -6.42 -26.88
C THR A 15 11.69 -7.83 -27.36
N LEU A 16 11.28 -8.00 -28.61
CA LEU A 16 11.09 -9.32 -29.24
C LEU A 16 12.41 -10.09 -29.44
N ALA A 17 13.53 -9.39 -29.73
CA ALA A 17 14.84 -10.01 -29.87
C ALA A 17 15.45 -10.42 -28.52
N LEU A 18 15.18 -9.68 -27.44
CA LEU A 18 15.60 -10.05 -26.07
C LEU A 18 14.81 -11.24 -25.50
N ALA A 19 13.56 -11.42 -25.91
CA ALA A 19 12.75 -12.58 -25.56
C ALA A 19 13.21 -13.87 -26.26
N GLY A 20 13.95 -13.77 -27.38
CA GLY A 20 14.45 -14.90 -28.16
C GLY A 20 15.81 -15.47 -27.72
N CYS A 21 16.53 -14.87 -26.79
CA CYS A 21 17.88 -15.30 -26.38
C CYS A 21 17.93 -16.21 -25.13
N GLY A 22 16.84 -16.88 -24.81
CA GLY A 22 16.73 -17.80 -23.66
C GLY A 22 16.54 -19.28 -23.99
N SER A 23 17.08 -19.80 -25.11
CA SER A 23 16.98 -21.23 -25.43
C SER A 23 18.32 -21.92 -25.34
N GLY A 24 18.62 -22.50 -24.20
CA GLY A 24 19.78 -23.36 -24.00
C GLY A 24 19.58 -24.25 -22.80
N GLY A 25 19.04 -25.48 -23.02
CA GLY A 25 19.02 -26.53 -22.00
C GLY A 25 17.67 -27.21 -21.86
N GLN A 26 17.37 -28.18 -22.73
CA GLN A 26 16.29 -29.13 -22.48
C GLN A 26 16.64 -29.99 -21.26
N THR A 27 16.07 -29.68 -20.11
CA THR A 27 15.85 -30.68 -19.07
C THR A 27 14.40 -31.14 -19.19
N LYS A 28 14.22 -32.41 -19.55
CA LYS A 28 12.92 -33.08 -19.46
C LYS A 28 12.52 -33.16 -17.98
N GLY A 29 11.70 -32.23 -17.54
CA GLY A 29 11.03 -32.21 -16.25
C GLY A 29 9.94 -31.17 -16.37
N GLY A 30 8.66 -31.57 -16.33
CA GLY A 30 7.40 -30.83 -16.44
C GLY A 30 7.47 -29.31 -16.53
N GLY A 31 7.78 -28.79 -17.68
CA GLY A 31 7.81 -27.34 -17.93
C GLY A 31 6.42 -26.83 -18.26
N GLY A 32 5.59 -26.67 -17.23
CA GLY A 32 4.39 -25.85 -17.34
C GLY A 32 4.72 -24.48 -16.78
N GLY A 33 4.74 -23.43 -17.62
CA GLY A 33 4.78 -22.05 -17.13
C GLY A 33 3.59 -21.78 -16.18
N GLU A 34 3.61 -20.67 -15.46
CA GLU A 34 2.56 -20.25 -14.48
C GLU A 34 1.12 -20.43 -15.00
N ALA A 35 0.93 -20.26 -16.31
CA ALA A 35 -0.35 -20.43 -17.00
C ALA A 35 -0.90 -21.87 -17.02
N ASN A 36 -0.06 -22.86 -16.80
CA ASN A 36 -0.42 -24.28 -16.77
C ASN A 36 -0.58 -24.83 -15.35
N LEU A 37 -0.49 -23.98 -14.33
CA LEU A 37 -0.69 -24.36 -12.94
C LEU A 37 -2.10 -24.90 -12.73
N LYS A 38 -2.18 -26.02 -12.01
CA LYS A 38 -3.43 -26.65 -11.60
C LYS A 38 -3.49 -26.66 -10.09
N LEU A 39 -4.53 -26.06 -9.52
CA LEU A 39 -4.77 -26.15 -8.10
C LEU A 39 -5.22 -27.56 -7.74
N PRO A 40 -4.63 -28.18 -6.70
CA PRO A 40 -5.13 -29.42 -6.12
C PRO A 40 -6.50 -29.18 -5.44
N PRO A 41 -7.28 -30.25 -5.21
CA PRO A 41 -8.50 -30.15 -4.40
C PRO A 41 -8.15 -29.66 -2.98
N LEU A 42 -8.74 -28.55 -2.54
CA LEU A 42 -8.43 -27.91 -1.24
C LEU A 42 -9.19 -28.52 -0.06
N ASN A 43 -9.73 -29.72 -0.20
CA ASN A 43 -10.56 -30.39 0.82
C ASN A 43 -9.73 -31.08 1.92
N GLU A 44 -8.42 -31.18 1.76
CA GLU A 44 -7.53 -31.76 2.75
C GLU A 44 -7.62 -31.02 4.09
N HIS A 45 -7.44 -31.79 5.17
CA HIS A 45 -7.44 -31.24 6.51
C HIS A 45 -6.13 -30.55 6.85
N VAL A 46 -6.24 -29.31 7.32
CA VAL A 46 -5.12 -28.52 7.84
C VAL A 46 -5.35 -28.35 9.35
N GLY A 47 -4.55 -29.01 10.15
CA GLY A 47 -4.90 -29.22 11.56
C GLY A 47 -6.16 -30.09 11.69
N ASN A 48 -7.18 -29.58 12.39
CA ASN A 48 -8.45 -30.29 12.60
C ASN A 48 -9.60 -29.76 11.71
N VAL A 49 -9.33 -28.89 10.75
CA VAL A 49 -10.35 -28.21 9.94
C VAL A 49 -10.05 -28.42 8.46
N SER A 50 -11.09 -28.55 7.63
CA SER A 50 -10.93 -28.61 6.18
C SER A 50 -10.35 -27.30 5.65
N GLY A 51 -9.35 -27.38 4.75
CA GLY A 51 -8.74 -26.23 4.10
C GLY A 51 -9.77 -25.33 3.42
N THR A 52 -10.75 -25.92 2.74
CA THR A 52 -11.85 -25.18 2.11
C THR A 52 -12.66 -24.37 3.12
N ALA A 53 -12.96 -24.95 4.30
CA ALA A 53 -13.70 -24.23 5.34
C ALA A 53 -12.91 -23.03 5.89
N LEU A 54 -11.60 -23.18 6.07
CA LEU A 54 -10.73 -22.09 6.50
C LEU A 54 -10.71 -20.92 5.48
N LEU A 55 -10.67 -21.24 4.20
CA LEU A 55 -10.70 -20.22 3.15
C LEU A 55 -12.07 -19.51 3.06
N TRP A 56 -13.19 -20.22 3.26
CA TRP A 56 -14.50 -19.59 3.36
C TRP A 56 -14.63 -18.67 4.58
N ILE A 57 -14.08 -19.06 5.73
CA ILE A 57 -13.99 -18.18 6.91
C ILE A 57 -13.16 -16.94 6.57
N GLY A 58 -12.04 -17.11 5.86
CA GLY A 58 -11.22 -16.00 5.37
C GLY A 58 -12.02 -15.03 4.50
N LEU A 59 -12.84 -15.54 3.59
CA LEU A 59 -13.72 -14.72 2.74
C LEU A 59 -14.73 -13.90 3.57
N VAL A 60 -15.33 -14.51 4.59
CA VAL A 60 -16.24 -13.79 5.50
C VAL A 60 -15.53 -12.67 6.25
N ILE A 61 -14.29 -12.90 6.68
CA ILE A 61 -13.47 -11.86 7.35
C ILE A 61 -13.14 -10.73 6.38
N CYS A 62 -12.84 -11.02 5.12
CA CYS A 62 -12.64 -9.99 4.09
C CYS A 62 -13.92 -9.16 3.87
N LEU A 63 -15.09 -9.79 3.83
CA LEU A 63 -16.37 -9.07 3.73
C LEU A 63 -16.60 -8.16 4.94
N PHE A 64 -16.16 -8.56 6.14
CA PHE A 64 -16.18 -7.70 7.31
C PHE A 64 -15.24 -6.48 7.15
N GLY A 65 -14.04 -6.68 6.59
CA GLY A 65 -13.10 -5.59 6.29
C GLY A 65 -13.67 -4.59 5.28
N LEU A 66 -14.34 -5.07 4.23
CA LEU A 66 -15.08 -4.22 3.29
C LEU A 66 -16.21 -3.45 3.99
N GLY A 67 -16.97 -4.12 4.85
CA GLY A 67 -18.04 -3.51 5.65
C GLY A 67 -17.51 -2.40 6.56
N PHE A 68 -16.36 -2.62 7.22
CA PHE A 68 -15.68 -1.59 8.01
C PHE A 68 -15.35 -0.35 7.17
N GLY A 69 -14.79 -0.53 5.97
CA GLY A 69 -14.48 0.55 5.06
C GLY A 69 -15.71 1.37 4.70
N LEU A 70 -16.78 0.72 4.25
CA LEU A 70 -18.04 1.39 3.88
C LEU A 70 -18.70 2.13 5.05
N VAL A 71 -18.69 1.54 6.24
CA VAL A 71 -19.21 2.17 7.46
C VAL A 71 -18.38 3.41 7.82
N THR A 72 -17.05 3.32 7.70
CA THR A 72 -16.15 4.44 7.97
C THR A 72 -16.35 5.57 6.95
N TYR A 73 -16.47 5.24 5.67
CA TYR A 73 -16.84 6.18 4.61
C TYR A 73 -18.12 6.95 4.97
N ALA A 74 -19.19 6.23 5.31
CA ALA A 74 -20.46 6.85 5.65
C ALA A 74 -20.40 7.71 6.93
N LYS A 75 -19.55 7.34 7.90
CA LYS A 75 -19.32 8.13 9.11
C LYS A 75 -18.54 9.40 8.81
N LEU A 76 -17.45 9.32 8.04
CA LEU A 76 -16.64 10.48 7.65
C LEU A 76 -17.48 11.48 6.85
N GLN A 77 -18.27 11.00 5.90
CA GLN A 77 -19.16 11.86 5.11
C GLN A 77 -20.12 12.69 5.96
N LYS A 78 -20.59 12.14 7.09
CA LYS A 78 -21.56 12.79 8.00
C LYS A 78 -20.92 13.70 9.05
N LEU A 79 -19.60 13.76 9.15
CA LEU A 79 -18.94 14.66 10.08
C LEU A 79 -19.24 16.12 9.72
N PRO A 80 -19.38 17.00 10.71
CA PRO A 80 -19.63 18.42 10.49
C PRO A 80 -18.45 19.05 9.74
N VAL A 81 -18.78 19.99 8.84
CA VAL A 81 -17.81 20.77 8.08
C VAL A 81 -18.44 22.11 7.71
N HIS A 82 -17.66 23.19 7.76
CA HIS A 82 -18.11 24.49 7.30
C HIS A 82 -18.21 24.52 5.76
N GLU A 83 -19.20 25.24 5.23
CA GLU A 83 -19.50 25.25 3.78
C GLU A 83 -18.29 25.68 2.94
N ALA A 84 -17.58 26.73 3.31
CA ALA A 84 -16.40 27.19 2.60
C ALA A 84 -15.30 26.11 2.50
N MET A 85 -15.04 25.36 3.58
CA MET A 85 -14.07 24.24 3.55
C MET A 85 -14.60 23.06 2.74
N HIS A 86 -15.91 22.84 2.76
CA HIS A 86 -16.54 21.80 1.97
C HIS A 86 -16.44 22.08 0.47
N GLU A 87 -16.70 23.29 0.04
CA GLU A 87 -16.59 23.73 -1.35
C GLU A 87 -15.17 23.52 -1.91
N VAL A 88 -14.15 23.94 -1.18
CA VAL A 88 -12.73 23.71 -1.55
C VAL A 88 -12.45 22.21 -1.71
N SER A 89 -12.86 21.40 -0.75
CA SER A 89 -12.65 19.96 -0.78
C SER A 89 -13.40 19.26 -1.93
N GLU A 90 -14.61 19.71 -2.28
CA GLU A 90 -15.34 19.19 -3.44
C GLU A 90 -14.69 19.64 -4.77
N LEU A 91 -14.13 20.85 -4.82
CA LEU A 91 -13.35 21.31 -5.98
C LEU A 91 -12.13 20.41 -6.19
N ILE A 92 -11.37 20.13 -5.13
CA ILE A 92 -10.23 19.19 -5.17
C ILE A 92 -10.71 17.80 -5.65
N TYR A 93 -11.84 17.30 -5.14
CA TYR A 93 -12.38 16.02 -5.60
C TYR A 93 -12.77 16.02 -7.08
N GLU A 94 -13.39 17.06 -7.60
CA GLU A 94 -13.77 17.15 -9.03
C GLU A 94 -12.54 17.19 -9.94
N THR A 95 -11.45 17.83 -9.51
CA THR A 95 -10.17 17.80 -10.23
C THR A 95 -9.55 16.42 -10.19
N CYS A 96 -9.49 15.75 -9.03
CA CYS A 96 -9.05 14.36 -8.90
C CYS A 96 -9.87 13.40 -9.77
N LYS A 97 -11.19 13.57 -9.80
CA LYS A 97 -12.10 12.77 -10.62
C LYS A 97 -11.84 12.97 -12.13
N THR A 98 -11.51 14.20 -12.52
CA THR A 98 -11.14 14.51 -13.91
C THR A 98 -9.81 13.85 -14.27
N TYR A 99 -8.83 13.93 -13.39
CA TYR A 99 -7.55 13.23 -13.51
C TYR A 99 -7.76 11.72 -13.65
N LEU A 100 -8.50 11.08 -12.74
CA LEU A 100 -8.77 9.64 -12.78
C LEU A 100 -9.48 9.21 -14.10
N LYS A 101 -10.45 9.99 -14.59
CA LYS A 101 -11.10 9.72 -15.88
C LYS A 101 -10.10 9.73 -17.04
N GLN A 102 -9.12 10.62 -17.01
CA GLN A 102 -8.07 10.70 -18.02
C GLN A 102 -7.11 9.53 -17.90
N GLN A 103 -6.75 9.16 -16.67
CA GLN A 103 -5.93 7.97 -16.41
C GLN A 103 -6.65 6.68 -16.86
N ALA A 104 -7.94 6.54 -16.63
CA ALA A 104 -8.72 5.38 -17.10
C ALA A 104 -8.65 5.22 -18.62
N LYS A 105 -8.75 6.32 -19.40
CA LYS A 105 -8.62 6.27 -20.85
C LYS A 105 -7.22 5.83 -21.30
N PHE A 106 -6.20 6.37 -20.64
CA PHE A 106 -4.81 6.00 -20.92
C PHE A 106 -4.53 4.55 -20.55
N LEU A 107 -5.03 4.12 -19.42
CA LEU A 107 -4.92 2.75 -18.93
C LEU A 107 -5.58 1.75 -19.89
N MET A 108 -6.77 2.06 -20.41
CA MET A 108 -7.44 1.24 -21.41
C MET A 108 -6.66 1.17 -22.73
N LEU A 109 -6.00 2.24 -23.13
CA LEU A 109 -5.12 2.24 -24.30
C LEU A 109 -3.91 1.32 -24.08
N LEU A 110 -3.25 1.42 -22.94
CA LEU A 110 -2.13 0.53 -22.58
C LEU A 110 -2.59 -0.92 -22.46
N TRP A 111 -3.74 -1.15 -21.85
CA TRP A 111 -4.32 -2.49 -21.78
C TRP A 111 -4.55 -3.10 -23.16
N ALA A 112 -4.99 -2.34 -24.15
CA ALA A 112 -5.17 -2.84 -25.50
C ALA A 112 -3.85 -3.34 -26.13
N PHE A 113 -2.72 -2.65 -25.85
CA PHE A 113 -1.39 -3.13 -26.26
C PHE A 113 -1.00 -4.41 -25.53
N ILE A 114 -1.19 -4.45 -24.22
CA ILE A 114 -0.88 -5.65 -23.40
C ILE A 114 -1.80 -6.81 -23.82
N ALA A 115 -3.07 -6.56 -24.09
CA ALA A 115 -4.00 -7.58 -24.60
C ALA A 115 -3.52 -8.20 -25.92
N ALA A 116 -3.00 -7.39 -26.84
CA ALA A 116 -2.39 -7.89 -28.07
C ALA A 116 -1.18 -8.80 -27.77
N VAL A 117 -0.31 -8.42 -26.83
CA VAL A 117 0.82 -9.24 -26.39
C VAL A 117 0.35 -10.53 -25.74
N ILE A 118 -0.66 -10.47 -24.85
CA ILE A 118 -1.29 -11.65 -24.23
C ILE A 118 -1.80 -12.63 -25.28
N VAL A 119 -2.51 -12.11 -26.29
CA VAL A 119 -3.03 -12.94 -27.40
C VAL A 119 -1.89 -13.59 -28.17
N VAL A 120 -0.87 -12.83 -28.58
CA VAL A 120 0.27 -13.37 -29.31
C VAL A 120 1.01 -14.43 -28.49
N TYR A 121 1.34 -14.13 -27.23
CA TYR A 121 2.12 -15.02 -26.39
C TYR A 121 1.33 -16.29 -26.04
N PHE A 122 0.16 -16.16 -25.43
CA PHE A 122 -0.57 -17.32 -24.91
C PHE A 122 -1.37 -18.09 -25.99
N LEU A 123 -1.83 -17.44 -27.06
CA LEU A 123 -2.56 -18.13 -28.12
C LEU A 123 -1.62 -18.76 -29.15
N LEU A 124 -0.59 -18.03 -29.61
CA LEU A 124 0.27 -18.47 -30.72
C LEU A 124 1.51 -19.23 -30.23
N LEU A 125 2.14 -18.83 -29.11
CA LEU A 125 3.36 -19.49 -28.62
C LEU A 125 3.06 -20.61 -27.61
N GLU A 126 2.18 -20.36 -26.64
CA GLU A 126 1.81 -21.34 -25.61
C GLU A 126 0.63 -22.23 -25.98
N HIS A 127 -0.04 -21.97 -27.10
CA HIS A 127 -1.18 -22.74 -27.63
C HIS A 127 -2.32 -22.98 -26.64
N MET A 128 -2.59 -22.01 -25.75
CA MET A 128 -3.58 -22.15 -24.67
C MET A 128 -5.04 -22.10 -25.10
N GLY A 129 -5.33 -21.80 -26.38
CA GLY A 129 -6.70 -21.81 -26.92
C GLY A 129 -7.63 -20.83 -26.22
N ALA A 130 -8.83 -21.29 -25.84
CA ALA A 130 -9.85 -20.44 -25.21
C ALA A 130 -9.46 -19.88 -23.81
N LYS A 131 -8.45 -20.42 -23.15
CA LYS A 131 -7.96 -19.92 -21.84
C LYS A 131 -7.43 -18.50 -21.94
N VAL A 132 -7.00 -18.05 -23.11
CA VAL A 132 -6.56 -16.67 -23.36
C VAL A 132 -7.67 -15.66 -23.06
N LEU A 133 -8.93 -15.99 -23.34
CA LEU A 133 -10.05 -15.12 -22.99
C LEU A 133 -10.20 -14.93 -21.49
N ILE A 134 -9.88 -15.96 -20.70
CA ILE A 134 -9.89 -15.91 -19.24
C ILE A 134 -8.76 -15.01 -18.74
N ILE A 135 -7.56 -15.14 -19.30
CA ILE A 135 -6.42 -14.25 -18.98
C ILE A 135 -6.80 -12.79 -19.25
N LEU A 136 -7.39 -12.51 -20.40
CA LEU A 136 -7.84 -11.16 -20.76
C LEU A 136 -8.93 -10.64 -19.81
N LEU A 137 -9.91 -11.48 -19.46
CA LEU A 137 -10.97 -11.09 -18.52
C LEU A 137 -10.40 -10.77 -17.14
N PHE A 138 -9.54 -11.65 -16.60
CA PHE A 138 -8.96 -11.43 -15.28
C PHE A 138 -7.94 -10.30 -15.26
N SER A 139 -7.30 -9.97 -16.39
CA SER A 139 -6.48 -8.75 -16.48
C SER A 139 -7.32 -7.47 -16.36
N LEU A 140 -8.54 -7.47 -16.89
CA LEU A 140 -9.48 -6.36 -16.65
C LEU A 140 -9.96 -6.32 -15.20
N VAL A 141 -10.18 -7.48 -14.57
CA VAL A 141 -10.58 -7.56 -13.15
C VAL A 141 -9.48 -7.02 -12.24
N GLY A 142 -8.22 -7.43 -12.45
CA GLY A 142 -7.06 -6.92 -11.67
C GLY A 142 -6.88 -5.41 -11.83
N MET A 143 -6.93 -4.93 -13.07
CA MET A 143 -6.85 -3.50 -13.37
C MET A 143 -8.01 -2.70 -12.73
N ALA A 144 -9.23 -3.22 -12.78
CA ALA A 144 -10.40 -2.61 -12.15
C ALA A 144 -10.30 -2.60 -10.62
N GLY A 145 -9.67 -3.62 -10.02
CA GLY A 145 -9.37 -3.68 -8.59
C GLY A 145 -8.45 -2.54 -8.16
N SER A 146 -7.26 -2.42 -8.78
CA SER A 146 -6.33 -1.32 -8.52
C SER A 146 -6.99 0.05 -8.69
N PHE A 147 -7.67 0.27 -9.79
CA PHE A 147 -8.34 1.53 -10.10
C PHE A 147 -9.49 1.84 -9.13
N GLY A 148 -10.28 0.84 -8.77
CA GLY A 148 -11.41 0.98 -7.86
C GLY A 148 -10.99 1.35 -6.44
N VAL A 149 -9.93 0.71 -5.93
CA VAL A 149 -9.36 1.01 -4.61
C VAL A 149 -8.76 2.42 -4.60
N ALA A 150 -8.04 2.81 -5.66
CA ALA A 150 -7.52 4.16 -5.81
C ALA A 150 -8.63 5.22 -5.80
N TRP A 151 -9.69 5.00 -6.55
CA TRP A 151 -10.86 5.91 -6.56
C TRP A 151 -11.52 6.01 -5.18
N TYR A 152 -11.69 4.87 -4.49
CA TYR A 152 -12.23 4.85 -3.14
C TYR A 152 -11.35 5.67 -2.19
N GLY A 153 -10.03 5.47 -2.23
CA GLY A 153 -9.05 6.18 -1.40
C GLY A 153 -9.14 7.70 -1.58
N ILE A 154 -9.10 8.17 -2.82
CA ILE A 154 -9.25 9.60 -3.15
C ILE A 154 -10.54 10.18 -2.55
N ARG A 155 -11.66 9.49 -2.70
CA ARG A 155 -12.94 10.01 -2.19
C ARG A 155 -12.98 10.07 -0.67
N VAL A 156 -12.45 9.07 0.02
CA VAL A 156 -12.39 9.06 1.49
C VAL A 156 -11.47 10.15 2.00
N ASN A 157 -10.30 10.31 1.37
CA ASN A 157 -9.32 11.34 1.75
C ASN A 157 -9.85 12.75 1.53
N THR A 158 -10.51 13.04 0.42
CA THR A 158 -11.10 14.36 0.18
C THR A 158 -12.19 14.70 1.20
N PHE A 159 -12.95 13.73 1.70
CA PHE A 159 -13.81 13.97 2.85
C PHE A 159 -13.00 14.27 4.12
N ALA A 160 -11.95 13.49 4.38
CA ALA A 160 -11.13 13.66 5.57
C ALA A 160 -10.44 15.03 5.59
N ASN A 161 -9.93 15.52 4.44
CA ASN A 161 -9.24 16.83 4.35
C ASN A 161 -10.06 17.95 4.97
N SER A 162 -11.28 18.20 4.48
CA SER A 162 -12.12 19.29 4.98
C SER A 162 -12.63 19.08 6.41
N ARG A 163 -12.86 17.83 6.82
CA ARG A 163 -13.31 17.52 8.19
C ARG A 163 -12.17 17.66 9.20
N THR A 164 -10.95 17.34 8.81
CA THR A 164 -9.75 17.58 9.63
C THR A 164 -9.50 19.08 9.80
N ALA A 165 -9.57 19.85 8.69
CA ALA A 165 -9.49 21.31 8.72
C ALA A 165 -10.56 21.92 9.64
N HIS A 166 -11.82 21.46 9.53
CA HIS A 166 -12.89 21.96 10.40
C HIS A 166 -12.71 21.55 11.87
N ALA A 167 -12.23 20.32 12.14
CA ALA A 167 -12.00 19.84 13.50
C ALA A 167 -10.88 20.61 14.20
N SER A 168 -9.85 21.09 13.48
CA SER A 168 -8.76 21.88 14.04
C SER A 168 -9.26 23.18 14.70
N LEU A 169 -10.33 23.78 14.17
CA LEU A 169 -10.93 25.01 14.70
C LEU A 169 -11.37 24.89 16.16
N ARG A 170 -11.65 23.66 16.64
CA ARG A 170 -11.98 23.41 18.05
C ARG A 170 -10.76 23.48 18.95
N GLY A 171 -9.55 23.41 18.38
CA GLY A 171 -8.31 23.37 19.14
C GLY A 171 -8.12 22.04 19.91
N SER A 172 -8.67 20.94 19.39
CA SER A 172 -8.54 19.57 19.93
C SER A 172 -7.61 18.75 19.06
N PRO A 173 -6.35 18.50 19.46
CA PRO A 173 -5.41 17.72 18.66
C PRO A 173 -5.88 16.28 18.40
N TRP A 174 -6.59 15.68 19.37
CA TRP A 174 -7.10 14.33 19.22
C TRP A 174 -8.15 14.19 18.10
N GLU A 175 -9.12 15.11 18.03
CA GLU A 175 -10.16 15.05 17.00
C GLU A 175 -9.56 15.22 15.59
N THR A 176 -8.59 16.10 15.46
CA THR A 176 -7.84 16.32 14.21
C THR A 176 -7.00 15.11 13.82
N PHE A 177 -6.40 14.41 14.78
CA PHE A 177 -5.63 13.18 14.53
C PHE A 177 -6.51 11.98 14.11
N ASP A 178 -7.65 11.80 14.74
CA ASP A 178 -8.51 10.62 14.58
C ASP A 178 -9.14 10.55 13.17
N ILE A 179 -9.44 11.71 12.54
CA ILE A 179 -10.08 11.76 11.21
C ILE A 179 -9.17 11.19 10.10
N PRO A 180 -7.93 11.66 9.90
CA PRO A 180 -7.01 11.12 8.91
C PRO A 180 -6.69 9.63 9.16
N MET A 181 -6.50 9.25 10.43
CA MET A 181 -6.25 7.85 10.79
C MET A 181 -7.40 6.93 10.43
N ARG A 182 -8.65 7.36 10.63
CA ARG A 182 -9.84 6.59 10.20
C ARG A 182 -9.91 6.49 8.69
N SER A 183 -9.59 7.56 7.98
CA SER A 183 -9.53 7.58 6.52
C SER A 183 -8.54 6.53 6.01
N GLY A 184 -7.29 6.65 6.43
CA GLY A 184 -6.22 5.75 6.02
C GLY A 184 -6.49 4.29 6.37
N MET A 185 -6.95 4.01 7.61
CA MET A 185 -7.30 2.64 8.01
C MET A 185 -8.46 2.06 7.19
N SER A 186 -9.43 2.90 6.81
CA SER A 186 -10.53 2.50 5.93
C SER A 186 -10.00 2.08 4.54
N ILE A 187 -9.06 2.83 3.99
CA ILE A 187 -8.44 2.54 2.69
C ILE A 187 -7.64 1.24 2.78
N GLY A 188 -6.78 1.08 3.78
CA GLY A 188 -5.96 -0.11 3.96
C GLY A 188 -6.81 -1.38 4.14
N MET A 189 -7.87 -1.31 4.95
CA MET A 189 -8.78 -2.45 5.15
C MET A 189 -9.55 -2.81 3.87
N VAL A 190 -10.06 -1.83 3.12
CA VAL A 190 -10.75 -2.08 1.85
C VAL A 190 -9.80 -2.70 0.83
N LEU A 191 -8.61 -2.14 0.67
CA LEU A 191 -7.60 -2.63 -0.27
C LEU A 191 -7.30 -4.10 -0.05
N ILE A 192 -6.85 -4.46 1.16
CA ILE A 192 -6.46 -5.84 1.49
C ILE A 192 -7.67 -6.78 1.37
N SER A 193 -8.86 -6.31 1.77
CA SER A 193 -10.07 -7.13 1.69
C SER A 193 -10.54 -7.37 0.26
N VAL A 194 -10.45 -6.39 -0.64
CA VAL A 194 -10.76 -6.57 -2.07
C VAL A 194 -9.80 -7.59 -2.67
N GLU A 195 -8.51 -7.40 -2.45
CA GLU A 195 -7.45 -8.25 -2.98
C GLU A 195 -7.63 -9.71 -2.55
N LEU A 196 -7.72 -9.95 -1.22
CA LEU A 196 -7.94 -11.28 -0.68
C LEU A 196 -9.27 -11.89 -1.15
N THR A 197 -10.33 -11.09 -1.28
CA THR A 197 -11.62 -11.58 -1.79
C THR A 197 -11.47 -12.11 -3.22
N LEU A 198 -10.78 -11.39 -4.09
CA LEU A 198 -10.56 -11.81 -5.48
C LEU A 198 -9.70 -13.07 -5.55
N MET A 199 -8.60 -13.13 -4.79
CA MET A 199 -7.75 -14.33 -4.75
C MET A 199 -8.48 -15.54 -4.17
N LEU A 200 -9.20 -15.38 -3.06
CA LEU A 200 -10.01 -16.45 -2.46
C LEU A 200 -11.14 -16.90 -3.39
N PHE A 201 -11.75 -15.99 -4.13
CA PHE A 201 -12.75 -16.32 -5.15
C PHE A 201 -12.14 -17.21 -6.24
N ILE A 202 -10.96 -16.89 -6.75
CA ILE A 202 -10.26 -17.72 -7.74
C ILE A 202 -10.02 -19.12 -7.17
N MET A 203 -9.55 -19.21 -5.93
CA MET A 203 -9.23 -20.51 -5.31
C MET A 203 -10.45 -21.38 -4.97
N LEU A 204 -11.55 -20.76 -4.53
CA LEU A 204 -12.72 -21.48 -4.02
C LEU A 204 -13.78 -21.81 -5.07
N VAL A 205 -13.95 -20.92 -6.06
CA VAL A 205 -15.09 -20.97 -6.98
C VAL A 205 -14.72 -21.48 -8.35
N LEU A 206 -13.49 -21.20 -8.81
CA LEU A 206 -13.09 -21.56 -10.16
C LEU A 206 -12.54 -22.99 -10.23
N PRO A 207 -12.74 -23.70 -11.36
CA PRO A 207 -12.09 -24.98 -11.60
C PRO A 207 -10.56 -24.87 -11.51
N GLY A 208 -9.91 -25.84 -10.86
CA GLY A 208 -8.47 -25.82 -10.60
C GLY A 208 -7.58 -25.72 -11.83
N ASP A 209 -8.06 -26.15 -13.00
CA ASP A 209 -7.34 -26.04 -14.29
C ASP A 209 -7.42 -24.64 -14.92
N LEU A 210 -8.33 -23.78 -14.43
CA LEU A 210 -8.47 -22.38 -14.84
C LEU A 210 -7.78 -21.41 -13.87
N ALA A 211 -7.41 -21.86 -12.69
CA ALA A 211 -6.84 -20.99 -11.66
C ALA A 211 -5.52 -20.32 -12.11
N GLY A 212 -4.61 -21.07 -12.76
CA GLY A 212 -3.38 -20.52 -13.33
C GLY A 212 -3.63 -19.35 -14.30
N PRO A 213 -4.42 -19.56 -15.37
CA PRO A 213 -4.81 -18.48 -16.27
C PRO A 213 -5.47 -17.28 -15.56
N CYS A 214 -6.31 -17.52 -14.54
CA CYS A 214 -6.94 -16.45 -13.78
C CYS A 214 -5.92 -15.62 -12.99
N PHE A 215 -5.01 -16.29 -12.27
CA PHE A 215 -3.97 -15.61 -11.49
C PHE A 215 -3.01 -14.80 -12.36
N ILE A 216 -2.59 -15.35 -13.51
CA ILE A 216 -1.75 -14.59 -14.44
C ILE A 216 -2.47 -13.37 -14.98
N GLY A 217 -3.70 -13.56 -15.47
CA GLY A 217 -4.49 -12.44 -15.98
C GLY A 217 -4.64 -11.36 -14.90
N PHE A 218 -5.01 -11.77 -13.69
CA PHE A 218 -5.18 -10.89 -12.54
C PHE A 218 -3.89 -10.11 -12.23
N ALA A 219 -2.75 -10.81 -12.09
CA ALA A 219 -1.44 -10.20 -11.82
C ALA A 219 -1.00 -9.21 -12.91
N ILE A 220 -1.18 -9.55 -14.20
CA ILE A 220 -0.89 -8.62 -15.31
C ILE A 220 -1.75 -7.36 -15.22
N GLY A 221 -3.03 -7.53 -14.91
CA GLY A 221 -3.98 -6.42 -14.82
C GLY A 221 -3.69 -5.47 -13.66
N GLU A 222 -3.46 -6.01 -12.47
CA GLU A 222 -3.14 -5.20 -11.30
C GLU A 222 -1.81 -4.47 -11.45
N SER A 223 -0.77 -5.15 -11.99
CA SER A 223 0.54 -4.54 -12.26
C SER A 223 0.43 -3.39 -13.28
N LEU A 224 -0.36 -3.57 -14.34
CA LEU A 224 -0.59 -2.50 -15.32
C LEU A 224 -1.31 -1.31 -14.67
N GLY A 225 -2.35 -1.60 -13.87
CA GLY A 225 -3.12 -0.60 -13.12
C GLY A 225 -2.25 0.20 -12.16
N ALA A 226 -1.51 -0.50 -11.31
CA ALA A 226 -0.65 0.09 -10.30
C ALA A 226 0.49 0.90 -10.92
N ALA A 227 1.22 0.35 -11.91
CA ALA A 227 2.31 1.05 -12.57
C ALA A 227 1.85 2.36 -13.22
N CYS A 228 0.70 2.34 -13.92
CA CYS A 228 0.15 3.53 -14.54
C CYS A 228 -0.26 4.59 -13.51
N LEU A 229 -1.01 4.20 -12.49
CA LEU A 229 -1.48 5.12 -11.45
C LEU A 229 -0.32 5.71 -10.65
N ARG A 230 0.65 4.88 -10.25
CA ARG A 230 1.82 5.31 -9.46
C ARG A 230 2.73 6.24 -10.24
N ILE A 231 3.13 5.87 -11.47
CA ILE A 231 4.06 6.69 -12.27
C ILE A 231 3.40 8.00 -12.68
N ALA A 232 2.19 7.95 -13.22
CA ALA A 232 1.51 9.16 -13.66
C ALA A 232 1.11 10.06 -12.48
N GLY A 233 0.66 9.49 -11.36
CA GLY A 233 0.37 10.21 -10.13
C GLY A 233 1.61 10.88 -9.55
N GLY A 234 2.71 10.13 -9.38
CA GLY A 234 3.95 10.65 -8.84
C GLY A 234 4.60 11.75 -9.70
N ILE A 235 4.51 11.64 -11.03
CA ILE A 235 4.97 12.73 -11.92
C ILE A 235 4.07 13.95 -11.79
N PHE A 236 2.75 13.75 -11.75
CA PHE A 236 1.79 14.85 -11.67
C PHE A 236 1.95 15.64 -10.36
N THR A 237 2.03 14.96 -9.20
CA THR A 237 2.19 15.62 -7.91
C THR A 237 3.48 16.44 -7.87
N LYS A 238 4.61 15.90 -8.35
CA LYS A 238 5.88 16.63 -8.35
C LYS A 238 5.90 17.83 -9.29
N ILE A 239 5.22 17.77 -10.43
CA ILE A 239 5.10 18.93 -11.34
C ILE A 239 4.20 20.00 -10.71
N ALA A 240 3.11 19.60 -10.04
CA ALA A 240 2.19 20.52 -9.40
C ALA A 240 2.85 21.24 -8.20
N ASP A 241 3.52 20.49 -7.33
CA ASP A 241 4.30 20.94 -6.18
C ASP A 241 5.38 21.97 -6.62
N VAL A 242 6.23 21.62 -7.60
CA VAL A 242 7.22 22.56 -8.16
C VAL A 242 6.55 23.81 -8.75
N GLY A 243 5.39 23.67 -9.37
CA GLY A 243 4.62 24.81 -9.91
C GLY A 243 4.10 25.74 -8.84
N ALA A 244 3.57 25.19 -7.74
CA ALA A 244 3.10 25.94 -6.57
C ALA A 244 4.26 26.66 -5.86
N ASP A 245 5.37 25.97 -5.65
CA ASP A 245 6.60 26.52 -5.06
C ASP A 245 7.24 27.64 -5.91
N LEU A 246 7.15 27.55 -7.23
CA LEU A 246 7.65 28.61 -8.10
C LEU A 246 6.93 29.94 -7.84
N MET A 247 5.65 29.92 -7.56
CA MET A 247 4.87 31.11 -7.17
C MET A 247 5.38 31.72 -5.87
N LYS A 248 5.74 30.89 -4.90
CA LYS A 248 6.36 31.33 -3.63
C LYS A 248 7.69 32.03 -3.84
N ILE A 249 8.55 31.47 -4.70
CA ILE A 249 9.88 32.01 -4.99
C ILE A 249 9.79 33.29 -5.85
N ALA A 250 9.03 33.24 -6.95
CA ALA A 250 9.00 34.30 -7.94
C ALA A 250 8.14 35.51 -7.52
N PHE A 251 7.05 35.28 -6.80
CA PHE A 251 6.05 36.31 -6.45
C PHE A 251 5.91 36.53 -4.95
N HIS A 252 6.66 35.80 -4.11
CA HIS A 252 6.60 35.87 -2.64
C HIS A 252 5.20 35.64 -2.09
N ILE A 253 4.42 34.80 -2.77
CA ILE A 253 3.10 34.35 -2.35
C ILE A 253 3.31 33.04 -1.58
N LYS A 254 2.62 32.86 -0.44
CA LYS A 254 2.67 31.58 0.30
C LYS A 254 2.19 30.43 -0.58
N GLU A 255 2.66 29.25 -0.32
CA GLU A 255 2.33 28.02 -1.06
C GLU A 255 0.82 27.82 -1.09
N ASP A 256 0.16 27.74 0.06
CA ASP A 256 -1.28 27.54 0.21
C ASP A 256 -2.13 28.83 0.09
N ASP A 257 -1.57 29.91 -0.42
CA ASP A 257 -2.31 31.16 -0.58
C ASP A 257 -3.37 31.03 -1.69
N ALA A 258 -4.60 31.48 -1.43
CA ALA A 258 -5.72 31.42 -2.38
C ALA A 258 -5.44 32.14 -3.73
N ARG A 259 -4.43 33.00 -3.77
CA ARG A 259 -3.95 33.66 -4.98
C ARG A 259 -3.00 32.81 -5.81
N ASN A 260 -2.47 31.73 -5.25
CA ASN A 260 -1.59 30.82 -5.97
C ASN A 260 -2.42 29.87 -6.85
N PRO A 261 -2.36 29.96 -8.20
CA PRO A 261 -3.16 29.11 -9.08
C PRO A 261 -2.69 27.66 -9.08
N GLY A 262 -1.50 27.35 -8.52
CA GLY A 262 -0.94 26.00 -8.44
C GLY A 262 -1.55 25.15 -7.33
N VAL A 263 -2.08 25.74 -6.25
CA VAL A 263 -2.48 25.02 -5.04
C VAL A 263 -3.53 23.93 -5.29
N ILE A 264 -4.54 24.17 -6.10
CA ILE A 264 -5.56 23.14 -6.42
C ILE A 264 -4.95 21.98 -7.22
N ALA A 265 -3.96 22.26 -8.08
CA ALA A 265 -3.25 21.20 -8.80
C ALA A 265 -2.37 20.40 -7.85
N ASP A 266 -1.74 21.05 -6.88
CA ASP A 266 -0.93 20.46 -5.84
C ASP A 266 -1.76 19.55 -4.92
N CYS A 267 -2.83 20.07 -4.33
CA CYS A 267 -3.81 19.27 -3.58
C CYS A 267 -4.39 18.08 -4.40
N THR A 268 -4.55 18.25 -5.71
CA THR A 268 -4.98 17.17 -6.60
C THR A 268 -3.87 16.13 -6.74
N GLY A 269 -2.61 16.56 -6.84
CA GLY A 269 -1.43 15.71 -6.87
C GLY A 269 -1.32 14.85 -5.63
N ASP A 270 -1.44 15.43 -4.45
CA ASP A 270 -1.38 14.73 -3.17
C ASP A 270 -2.48 13.66 -3.04
N ASN A 271 -3.72 14.01 -3.38
CA ASN A 271 -4.82 13.04 -3.32
C ASN A 271 -4.73 11.97 -4.42
N ALA A 272 -4.31 12.32 -5.63
CA ALA A 272 -4.30 11.42 -6.79
C ALA A 272 -2.93 10.79 -7.07
N GLY A 273 -1.86 11.30 -6.50
CA GLY A 273 -0.51 10.78 -6.58
C GLY A 273 -0.07 10.12 -5.27
N ASP A 274 0.16 10.92 -4.24
CA ASP A 274 0.76 10.45 -2.99
C ASP A 274 -0.14 9.50 -2.20
N SER A 275 -1.46 9.68 -2.21
CA SER A 275 -2.41 8.75 -1.59
C SER A 275 -2.68 7.50 -2.44
N VAL A 276 -2.63 7.62 -3.76
CA VAL A 276 -2.93 6.53 -4.68
C VAL A 276 -1.71 5.65 -4.92
N GLY A 277 -0.50 6.23 -4.93
CA GLY A 277 0.74 5.49 -5.11
C GLY A 277 0.82 4.28 -4.18
N PRO A 278 0.82 4.46 -2.86
CA PRO A 278 0.89 3.37 -1.89
C PRO A 278 -0.29 2.40 -1.96
N SER A 279 -1.49 2.89 -2.23
CA SER A 279 -2.67 2.03 -2.33
C SER A 279 -2.66 1.17 -3.59
N ALA A 280 -2.27 1.71 -4.74
CA ALA A 280 -2.13 0.96 -5.98
C ALA A 280 -0.96 -0.03 -5.92
N ASP A 281 0.18 0.40 -5.37
CA ASP A 281 1.36 -0.45 -5.15
C ASP A 281 1.07 -1.57 -4.15
N GLY A 282 0.39 -1.24 -3.05
CA GLY A 282 -0.03 -2.23 -2.06
C GLY A 282 -0.97 -3.28 -2.65
N PHE A 283 -1.89 -2.90 -3.52
CA PHE A 283 -2.78 -3.84 -4.22
C PHE A 283 -1.98 -4.79 -5.12
N GLU A 284 -1.10 -4.25 -5.97
CA GLU A 284 -0.22 -5.04 -6.85
C GLU A 284 0.69 -5.97 -6.07
N THR A 285 1.45 -5.45 -5.11
CA THR A 285 2.45 -6.24 -4.39
C THR A 285 1.82 -7.37 -3.57
N TYR A 286 0.62 -7.15 -3.05
CA TYR A 286 -0.14 -8.18 -2.34
C TYR A 286 -0.54 -9.32 -3.27
N GLY A 287 -1.10 -9.02 -4.45
CA GLY A 287 -1.53 -9.99 -5.43
C GLY A 287 -0.37 -10.75 -6.06
N VAL A 288 0.60 -10.01 -6.62
CA VAL A 288 1.78 -10.61 -7.28
C VAL A 288 2.57 -11.51 -6.33
N THR A 289 2.81 -11.07 -5.08
CA THR A 289 3.49 -11.90 -4.07
C THR A 289 2.69 -13.17 -3.75
N GLY A 290 1.36 -13.07 -3.67
CA GLY A 290 0.49 -14.23 -3.47
C GLY A 290 0.58 -15.22 -4.62
N VAL A 291 0.47 -14.74 -5.85
CA VAL A 291 0.57 -15.57 -7.06
C VAL A 291 1.94 -16.22 -7.16
N ALA A 292 3.03 -15.48 -6.88
CA ALA A 292 4.38 -16.02 -6.88
C ALA A 292 4.57 -17.15 -5.85
N LEU A 293 4.04 -17.00 -4.63
CA LEU A 293 4.11 -18.05 -3.61
C LEU A 293 3.27 -19.27 -3.98
N ILE A 294 2.06 -19.09 -4.54
CA ILE A 294 1.22 -20.18 -5.05
C ILE A 294 1.99 -20.95 -6.14
N THR A 295 2.53 -20.23 -7.11
CA THR A 295 3.33 -20.80 -8.21
C THR A 295 4.50 -21.60 -7.68
N PHE A 296 5.22 -21.05 -6.70
CA PHE A 296 6.35 -21.73 -6.09
C PHE A 296 5.94 -23.02 -5.39
N VAL A 297 4.90 -22.99 -4.54
CA VAL A 297 4.40 -24.16 -3.82
C VAL A 297 3.99 -25.26 -4.81
N LEU A 298 3.21 -24.92 -5.83
CA LEU A 298 2.74 -25.90 -6.83
C LEU A 298 3.85 -26.48 -7.71
N GLY A 299 4.88 -25.67 -7.98
CA GLY A 299 6.01 -26.10 -8.85
C GLY A 299 7.15 -26.80 -8.12
N ALA A 300 7.26 -26.61 -6.81
CA ALA A 300 8.44 -27.04 -6.06
C ALA A 300 8.16 -28.12 -5.00
N VAL A 301 6.96 -28.19 -4.45
CA VAL A 301 6.55 -29.19 -3.45
C VAL A 301 5.96 -30.42 -4.16
N PRO A 302 6.56 -31.62 -4.01
CA PRO A 302 6.10 -32.81 -4.75
C PRO A 302 4.81 -33.44 -4.16
N ASP A 303 4.64 -33.37 -2.84
CA ASP A 303 3.51 -33.96 -2.15
C ASP A 303 2.27 -33.06 -2.22
N GLN A 304 1.16 -33.62 -2.71
CA GLN A 304 -0.07 -32.88 -2.91
C GLN A 304 -0.71 -32.42 -1.60
N THR A 305 -0.58 -33.21 -0.52
CA THR A 305 -1.13 -32.86 0.79
C THR A 305 -0.37 -31.68 1.38
N GLU A 306 0.97 -31.70 1.28
CA GLU A 306 1.81 -30.58 1.71
C GLU A 306 1.56 -29.32 0.87
N GLN A 307 1.34 -29.45 -0.45
CA GLN A 307 0.94 -28.32 -1.30
C GLN A 307 -0.34 -27.67 -0.77
N VAL A 308 -1.38 -28.46 -0.50
CA VAL A 308 -2.66 -27.94 0.01
C VAL A 308 -2.46 -27.27 1.37
N GLN A 309 -1.72 -27.89 2.27
CA GLN A 309 -1.45 -27.34 3.59
C GLN A 309 -0.74 -25.97 3.51
N LEU A 310 0.28 -25.85 2.69
CA LEU A 310 1.02 -24.60 2.49
C LEU A 310 0.17 -23.53 1.79
N LEU A 311 -0.60 -23.88 0.78
CA LEU A 311 -1.49 -22.93 0.10
C LEU A 311 -2.54 -22.38 1.06
N VAL A 312 -3.23 -23.24 1.79
CA VAL A 312 -4.24 -22.81 2.76
C VAL A 312 -3.59 -21.97 3.86
N TRP A 313 -2.41 -22.38 4.35
CA TRP A 313 -1.67 -21.64 5.37
C TRP A 313 -1.30 -20.23 4.93
N ILE A 314 -0.81 -20.02 3.69
CA ILE A 314 -0.50 -18.70 3.15
C ILE A 314 -1.71 -17.77 3.24
N PHE A 315 -2.89 -18.24 2.82
CA PHE A 315 -4.10 -17.41 2.85
C PHE A 315 -4.63 -17.18 4.27
N VAL A 316 -4.59 -18.20 5.12
CA VAL A 316 -5.02 -18.06 6.53
C VAL A 316 -4.11 -17.07 7.28
N VAL A 317 -2.80 -17.13 7.08
CA VAL A 317 -1.88 -16.15 7.69
C VAL A 317 -2.17 -14.73 7.21
N ARG A 318 -2.48 -14.51 5.92
CA ARG A 318 -2.90 -13.19 5.42
C ARG A 318 -4.17 -12.68 6.09
N VAL A 319 -5.17 -13.54 6.24
CA VAL A 319 -6.42 -13.18 6.93
C VAL A 319 -6.15 -12.85 8.40
N VAL A 320 -5.29 -13.61 9.07
CA VAL A 320 -4.87 -13.36 10.46
C VAL A 320 -4.13 -12.03 10.59
N MET A 321 -3.27 -11.68 9.64
CA MET A 321 -2.57 -10.39 9.60
C MET A 321 -3.52 -9.22 9.39
N LEU A 322 -4.59 -9.39 8.59
CA LEU A 322 -5.66 -8.40 8.44
C LEU A 322 -6.39 -8.17 9.78
N ILE A 323 -6.71 -9.24 10.51
CA ILE A 323 -7.30 -9.16 11.86
C ILE A 323 -6.33 -8.47 12.82
N ALA A 324 -5.04 -8.82 12.79
CA ALA A 324 -4.01 -8.21 13.62
C ALA A 324 -3.95 -6.69 13.40
N SER A 325 -3.96 -6.25 12.15
CA SER A 325 -3.97 -4.82 11.78
C SER A 325 -5.20 -4.10 12.33
N PHE A 326 -6.38 -4.69 12.17
CA PHE A 326 -7.62 -4.12 12.70
C PHE A 326 -7.63 -4.02 14.23
N VAL A 327 -7.26 -5.09 14.93
CA VAL A 327 -7.21 -5.11 16.40
C VAL A 327 -6.15 -4.13 16.93
N SER A 328 -4.98 -4.08 16.30
CA SER A 328 -3.92 -3.13 16.66
C SER A 328 -4.37 -1.68 16.52
N TYR A 329 -5.09 -1.37 15.44
CA TYR A 329 -5.70 -0.06 15.26
C TYR A 329 -6.68 0.29 16.38
N LEU A 330 -7.57 -0.63 16.78
CA LEU A 330 -8.51 -0.41 17.88
C LEU A 330 -7.80 -0.16 19.21
N ILE A 331 -6.77 -0.96 19.51
CA ILE A 331 -5.95 -0.81 20.73
C ILE A 331 -5.23 0.55 20.71
N ASN A 332 -4.52 0.85 19.64
CA ASN A 332 -3.78 2.10 19.50
C ASN A 332 -4.70 3.32 19.62
N ASN A 333 -5.86 3.27 18.96
CA ASN A 333 -6.85 4.35 19.00
C ASN A 333 -7.41 4.56 20.41
N ALA A 334 -7.71 3.48 21.14
CA ALA A 334 -8.16 3.55 22.53
C ALA A 334 -7.09 4.16 23.45
N VAL A 335 -5.83 3.72 23.32
CA VAL A 335 -4.70 4.22 24.10
C VAL A 335 -4.43 5.70 23.78
N ALA A 336 -4.37 6.05 22.51
CA ALA A 336 -4.14 7.43 22.08
C ALA A 336 -5.27 8.36 22.53
N LYS A 337 -6.53 7.94 22.42
CA LYS A 337 -7.68 8.70 22.94
C LYS A 337 -7.61 8.90 24.46
N ALA A 338 -7.26 7.86 25.21
CA ALA A 338 -7.12 7.97 26.67
C ALA A 338 -5.99 8.94 27.08
N ARG A 339 -4.90 8.97 26.29
CA ARG A 339 -3.74 9.81 26.57
C ARG A 339 -3.90 11.25 26.07
N TYR A 340 -4.48 11.44 24.89
CA TYR A 340 -4.50 12.74 24.19
C TYR A 340 -5.89 13.36 24.08
N GLY A 341 -6.95 12.69 24.51
CA GLY A 341 -8.33 13.15 24.34
C GLY A 341 -8.68 14.45 25.05
N THR A 342 -7.90 14.85 26.07
CA THR A 342 -8.14 16.06 26.87
C THR A 342 -6.98 17.04 26.91
N VAL A 343 -5.87 16.73 26.22
CA VAL A 343 -4.68 17.60 26.21
C VAL A 343 -4.74 18.63 25.10
N SER A 344 -4.07 19.75 25.31
CA SER A 344 -3.98 20.85 24.34
C SER A 344 -2.84 20.67 23.33
N GLU A 345 -1.84 19.85 23.65
CA GLU A 345 -0.68 19.58 22.79
C GLU A 345 -0.49 18.08 22.62
N MET A 346 -0.15 17.66 21.42
CA MET A 346 0.06 16.25 21.06
C MET A 346 1.24 16.12 20.10
N ASP A 347 2.08 15.14 20.38
CA ASP A 347 3.10 14.67 19.45
C ASP A 347 2.45 13.64 18.53
N PHE A 348 2.17 14.03 17.29
CA PHE A 348 1.44 13.22 16.32
C PHE A 348 2.24 12.03 15.80
N GLU A 349 3.58 12.08 15.83
CA GLU A 349 4.42 10.94 15.42
C GLU A 349 4.31 9.74 16.37
N LYS A 350 4.11 9.98 17.68
CA LYS A 350 4.08 8.89 18.68
C LYS A 350 2.96 7.87 18.46
N PRO A 351 1.69 8.26 18.27
CA PRO A 351 0.64 7.28 18.02
C PRO A 351 0.76 6.59 16.65
N LEU A 352 1.38 7.23 15.65
CA LEU A 352 1.70 6.60 14.37
C LEU A 352 2.75 5.49 14.55
N SER A 353 3.91 5.80 15.16
CA SER A 353 4.92 4.80 15.52
C SER A 353 4.37 3.69 16.42
N SER A 354 3.56 4.06 17.43
CA SER A 354 2.93 3.09 18.32
C SER A 354 2.05 2.09 17.57
N LEU A 355 1.27 2.56 16.59
CA LEU A 355 0.43 1.70 15.76
C LEU A 355 1.27 0.69 14.97
N VAL A 356 2.35 1.14 14.35
CA VAL A 356 3.27 0.29 13.58
C VAL A 356 3.86 -0.82 14.47
N TRP A 357 4.38 -0.46 15.66
CA TRP A 357 4.98 -1.44 16.58
C TRP A 357 3.96 -2.42 17.17
N ILE A 358 2.78 -1.94 17.60
CA ILE A 358 1.71 -2.82 18.11
C ILE A 358 1.31 -3.82 17.02
N THR A 359 1.16 -3.36 15.77
CA THR A 359 0.78 -4.21 14.65
C THR A 359 1.85 -5.25 14.34
N SER A 360 3.13 -4.85 14.32
CA SER A 360 4.25 -5.78 14.09
C SER A 360 4.28 -6.90 15.13
N VAL A 361 4.25 -6.53 16.42
CA VAL A 361 4.27 -7.51 17.51
C VAL A 361 3.04 -8.43 17.46
N MET A 362 1.85 -7.86 17.26
CA MET A 362 0.61 -8.63 17.17
C MET A 362 0.63 -9.59 15.98
N SER A 363 1.06 -9.13 14.81
CA SER A 363 1.17 -9.94 13.60
C SER A 363 2.18 -11.08 13.76
N ILE A 364 3.35 -10.81 14.36
CA ILE A 364 4.34 -11.85 14.64
C ILE A 364 3.75 -12.91 15.58
N LEU A 365 3.17 -12.51 16.71
CA LEU A 365 2.60 -13.45 17.69
C LEU A 365 1.50 -14.31 17.07
N LEU A 366 0.55 -13.70 16.35
CA LEU A 366 -0.55 -14.43 15.72
C LEU A 366 -0.05 -15.32 14.59
N THR A 367 0.94 -14.90 13.81
CA THR A 367 1.55 -15.72 12.76
C THR A 367 2.23 -16.94 13.37
N VAL A 368 3.01 -16.81 14.44
CA VAL A 368 3.64 -17.94 15.14
C VAL A 368 2.59 -18.94 15.64
N LEU A 369 1.54 -18.45 16.29
CA LEU A 369 0.45 -19.30 16.82
C LEU A 369 -0.28 -20.03 15.68
N THR A 370 -0.63 -19.32 14.62
CA THR A 370 -1.32 -19.88 13.45
C THR A 370 -0.47 -20.92 12.74
N THR A 371 0.81 -20.59 12.50
CA THR A 371 1.73 -21.51 11.83
C THR A 371 1.98 -22.75 12.67
N ARG A 372 2.13 -22.61 14.01
CA ARG A 372 2.26 -23.75 14.94
C ARG A 372 1.03 -24.64 14.91
N TRP A 373 -0.16 -24.04 14.88
CA TRP A 373 -1.42 -24.79 14.81
C TRP A 373 -1.59 -25.54 13.49
N MET A 374 -1.29 -24.89 12.36
CA MET A 374 -1.54 -25.45 11.03
C MET A 374 -0.46 -26.42 10.57
N LEU A 375 0.81 -26.10 10.80
CA LEU A 375 1.96 -26.80 10.23
C LEU A 375 2.83 -27.51 11.31
N GLY A 376 2.33 -27.61 12.54
CA GLY A 376 3.10 -28.16 13.65
C GLY A 376 3.49 -29.61 13.54
N SER A 377 2.80 -30.41 12.70
CA SER A 377 3.09 -31.81 12.41
C SER A 377 3.66 -32.04 11.02
N MET A 378 3.94 -30.97 10.26
CA MET A 378 4.45 -31.06 8.90
C MET A 378 5.94 -31.40 8.87
N GLY A 379 6.33 -32.32 7.98
CA GLY A 379 7.70 -32.76 7.82
C GLY A 379 8.26 -33.38 9.11
N ASP A 380 9.46 -32.95 9.52
CA ASP A 380 10.14 -33.35 10.77
C ASP A 380 9.62 -32.64 12.04
N GLY A 381 8.55 -31.86 11.90
CA GLY A 381 7.99 -31.04 12.99
C GLY A 381 8.78 -29.75 13.29
N THR A 382 9.75 -29.37 12.46
CA THR A 382 10.53 -28.12 12.61
C THR A 382 10.07 -27.00 11.68
N MET A 383 9.30 -27.30 10.64
CA MET A 383 8.90 -26.35 9.61
C MET A 383 8.16 -25.14 10.16
N TRP A 384 7.25 -25.34 11.11
CA TRP A 384 6.42 -24.27 11.65
C TRP A 384 7.23 -23.11 12.24
N TRP A 385 8.29 -23.37 13.02
CA TRP A 385 9.08 -22.32 13.64
C TRP A 385 10.02 -21.65 12.60
N LYS A 386 10.55 -22.40 11.63
CA LYS A 386 11.37 -21.87 10.55
C LYS A 386 10.57 -20.89 9.68
N LEU A 387 9.40 -21.30 9.21
CA LEU A 387 8.50 -20.45 8.43
C LEU A 387 8.01 -19.24 9.24
N SER A 388 7.73 -19.42 10.53
CA SER A 388 7.34 -18.31 11.41
C SER A 388 8.45 -17.28 11.54
N ILE A 389 9.71 -17.68 11.73
CA ILE A 389 10.84 -16.74 11.82
C ILE A 389 11.04 -16.01 10.48
N ILE A 390 10.98 -16.72 9.36
CA ILE A 390 11.15 -16.12 8.03
C ILE A 390 10.10 -15.03 7.77
N ILE A 391 8.82 -15.32 7.99
CA ILE A 391 7.76 -14.32 7.87
C ILE A 391 7.95 -13.17 8.86
N SER A 392 8.37 -13.50 10.10
CA SER A 392 8.61 -12.47 11.13
C SER A 392 9.74 -11.52 10.77
N CYS A 393 10.76 -11.97 10.03
CA CYS A 393 11.79 -11.08 9.49
C CYS A 393 11.17 -10.00 8.57
N GLY A 394 10.23 -10.38 7.72
CA GLY A 394 9.50 -9.44 6.88
C GLY A 394 8.62 -8.48 7.68
N THR A 395 7.83 -9.00 8.61
CA THR A 395 6.96 -8.18 9.48
C THR A 395 7.78 -7.21 10.34
N LEU A 396 8.94 -7.65 10.83
CA LEU A 396 9.87 -6.79 11.56
C LEU A 396 10.47 -5.70 10.67
N ALA A 397 10.79 -6.02 9.40
CA ALA A 397 11.23 -5.01 8.43
C ALA A 397 10.17 -3.91 8.26
N GLY A 398 8.88 -4.28 8.20
CA GLY A 398 7.77 -3.34 8.11
C GLY A 398 7.66 -2.36 9.29
N ALA A 399 8.22 -2.69 10.45
CA ALA A 399 8.32 -1.78 11.59
C ALA A 399 9.67 -1.03 11.65
N LEU A 400 10.77 -1.70 11.36
CA LEU A 400 12.10 -1.11 11.47
C LEU A 400 12.38 -0.06 10.38
N ILE A 401 11.88 -0.30 9.16
CA ILE A 401 12.13 0.61 8.03
C ILE A 401 11.52 1.99 8.27
N PRO A 402 10.23 2.14 8.63
CA PRO A 402 9.65 3.44 8.96
C PRO A 402 10.38 4.15 10.11
N GLU A 403 10.74 3.45 11.17
CA GLU A 403 11.47 4.04 12.31
C GLU A 403 12.87 4.49 11.93
N LEU A 404 13.56 3.76 11.05
CA LEU A 404 14.85 4.20 10.53
C LEU A 404 14.71 5.44 9.65
N VAL A 405 13.76 5.45 8.71
CA VAL A 405 13.55 6.60 7.82
C VAL A 405 13.14 7.81 8.64
N LYS A 406 12.30 7.65 9.66
CA LYS A 406 11.92 8.72 10.60
C LYS A 406 13.14 9.40 11.23
N ALA A 407 14.22 8.68 11.49
CA ALA A 407 15.45 9.28 11.99
C ALA A 407 16.07 10.32 11.03
N PHE A 408 15.71 10.27 9.74
CA PHE A 408 16.19 11.18 8.70
C PHE A 408 15.12 12.19 8.24
N THR A 409 13.85 12.00 8.55
CA THR A 409 12.73 12.78 8.00
C THR A 409 11.89 13.49 9.05
N SER A 410 11.92 13.07 10.32
CA SER A 410 11.18 13.73 11.39
C SER A 410 11.64 15.17 11.60
N THR A 411 10.68 16.07 11.82
CA THR A 411 10.95 17.48 12.16
C THR A 411 11.81 17.64 13.41
N ASN A 412 11.81 16.64 14.29
CA ASN A 412 12.65 16.58 15.49
C ASN A 412 14.03 15.96 15.24
N SER A 413 14.28 15.45 14.04
CA SER A 413 15.52 14.77 13.67
C SER A 413 16.72 15.71 13.66
N ARG A 414 17.86 15.18 14.07
CA ARG A 414 19.16 15.88 13.94
C ARG A 414 19.55 16.08 12.47
N HIS A 415 19.25 15.11 11.61
CA HIS A 415 19.57 15.18 10.18
C HIS A 415 18.75 16.25 9.47
N VAL A 416 17.46 16.37 9.78
CA VAL A 416 16.60 17.43 9.24
C VAL A 416 17.09 18.81 9.70
N ARG A 417 17.46 18.96 10.98
CA ARG A 417 18.03 20.22 11.49
C ARG A 417 19.35 20.58 10.80
N GLU A 418 20.17 19.60 10.45
CA GLU A 418 21.41 19.81 9.70
C GLU A 418 21.12 20.32 8.28
N VAL A 419 20.13 19.74 7.58
CA VAL A 419 19.70 20.22 6.25
C VAL A 419 19.17 21.65 6.34
N VAL A 420 18.31 21.95 7.29
CA VAL A 420 17.77 23.32 7.52
C VAL A 420 18.89 24.33 7.82
N THR A 421 19.88 23.95 8.65
CA THR A 421 21.03 24.81 8.95
C THR A 421 21.88 25.04 7.70
N SER A 422 22.14 24.00 6.92
CA SER A 422 22.87 24.07 5.67
C SER A 422 22.18 24.98 4.65
N ALA A 423 20.86 24.89 4.53
CA ALA A 423 20.06 25.76 3.68
C ALA A 423 20.16 27.25 4.11
N ARG A 424 20.12 27.52 5.42
CA ARG A 424 20.23 28.88 5.96
C ARG A 424 21.62 29.49 5.77
N GLU A 425 22.67 28.69 5.93
CA GLU A 425 24.06 29.18 5.88
C GLU A 425 24.63 29.22 4.46
N GLY A 426 24.24 28.28 3.60
CA GLY A 426 24.82 28.12 2.26
C GLY A 426 23.83 28.16 1.11
N GLY A 427 22.58 28.48 1.40
CA GLY A 427 21.51 28.57 0.40
C GLY A 427 21.27 27.24 -0.34
N ALA A 428 20.71 27.32 -1.53
CA ALA A 428 20.26 26.15 -2.32
C ALA A 428 21.37 25.11 -2.57
N SER A 429 22.62 25.53 -2.72
CA SER A 429 23.76 24.62 -3.00
C SER A 429 24.04 23.69 -1.83
N LEU A 430 24.12 24.23 -0.61
CA LEU A 430 24.33 23.40 0.59
C LEU A 430 23.07 22.63 1.01
N ASP A 431 21.90 23.14 0.72
CA ASP A 431 20.64 22.44 0.92
C ASP A 431 20.58 21.14 0.10
N ILE A 432 20.81 21.24 -1.21
CA ILE A 432 20.86 20.07 -2.10
C ILE A 432 21.93 19.07 -1.65
N LEU A 433 23.14 19.56 -1.33
CA LEU A 433 24.25 18.68 -0.92
C LEU A 433 23.95 17.96 0.39
N SER A 434 23.45 18.66 1.41
CA SER A 434 23.11 18.07 2.71
C SER A 434 21.93 17.09 2.60
N GLY A 435 20.93 17.41 1.77
CA GLY A 435 19.82 16.52 1.47
C GLY A 435 20.26 15.24 0.78
N LEU A 436 21.15 15.32 -0.23
CA LEU A 436 21.73 14.14 -0.89
C LEU A 436 22.54 13.28 0.09
N VAL A 437 23.32 13.89 0.98
CA VAL A 437 24.11 13.16 1.99
C VAL A 437 23.16 12.44 2.96
N ALA A 438 22.15 13.12 3.48
CA ALA A 438 21.15 12.53 4.38
C ALA A 438 20.40 11.37 3.72
N GLY A 439 19.94 11.56 2.46
CA GLY A 439 19.25 10.54 1.68
C GLY A 439 20.11 9.30 1.40
N ASN A 440 21.36 9.49 0.96
CA ASN A 440 22.29 8.37 0.74
C ASN A 440 22.61 7.63 2.04
N PHE A 441 22.74 8.33 3.16
CA PHE A 441 23.03 7.73 4.45
C PHE A 441 21.82 6.95 4.99
N SER A 442 20.60 7.45 4.80
CA SER A 442 19.37 6.73 5.05
C SER A 442 19.31 5.43 4.22
N GLY A 443 19.55 5.54 2.89
CA GLY A 443 19.56 4.38 1.99
C GLY A 443 20.59 3.31 2.37
N PHE A 444 21.77 3.72 2.85
CA PHE A 444 22.79 2.80 3.34
C PHE A 444 22.31 1.97 4.55
N TRP A 445 21.72 2.63 5.55
CA TRP A 445 21.20 1.92 6.73
C TRP A 445 20.00 1.05 6.40
N LEU A 446 19.14 1.51 5.51
CA LEU A 446 18.03 0.72 4.95
C LEU A 446 18.53 -0.58 4.32
N GLY A 447 19.54 -0.47 3.46
CA GLY A 447 20.19 -1.62 2.82
C GLY A 447 20.77 -2.61 3.84
N ILE A 448 21.40 -2.13 4.90
CA ILE A 448 21.92 -2.99 5.99
C ILE A 448 20.79 -3.75 6.68
N ILE A 449 19.68 -3.12 7.04
CA ILE A 449 18.53 -3.78 7.68
C ILE A 449 17.96 -4.86 6.75
N ILE A 450 17.73 -4.53 5.48
CA ILE A 450 17.19 -5.48 4.50
C ILE A 450 18.13 -6.69 4.37
N VAL A 451 19.44 -6.47 4.17
CA VAL A 451 20.43 -7.55 4.02
C VAL A 451 20.51 -8.39 5.29
N ALA A 452 20.46 -7.79 6.47
CA ALA A 452 20.50 -8.51 7.74
C ALA A 452 19.27 -9.42 7.93
N LEU A 453 18.06 -8.91 7.64
CA LEU A 453 16.83 -9.69 7.78
C LEU A 453 16.71 -10.79 6.71
N MET A 454 17.09 -10.49 5.47
CA MET A 454 17.18 -11.50 4.41
C MET A 454 18.27 -12.54 4.71
N GLY A 455 19.41 -12.13 5.24
CA GLY A 455 20.47 -13.01 5.68
C GLY A 455 20.02 -13.94 6.81
N ALA A 456 19.29 -13.42 7.79
CA ALA A 456 18.70 -14.24 8.85
C ALA A 456 17.69 -15.26 8.27
N SER A 457 16.83 -14.82 7.34
CA SER A 457 15.90 -15.70 6.63
C SER A 457 16.61 -16.80 5.83
N PHE A 458 17.69 -16.45 5.13
CA PHE A 458 18.53 -17.40 4.40
C PHE A 458 19.16 -18.46 5.33
N LEU A 459 19.72 -18.04 6.45
CA LEU A 459 20.31 -18.97 7.44
C LEU A 459 19.26 -19.91 8.03
N VAL A 460 18.06 -19.40 8.33
CA VAL A 460 16.96 -20.21 8.86
C VAL A 460 16.38 -21.15 7.78
N SER A 461 16.39 -20.74 6.51
CA SER A 461 15.88 -21.59 5.41
C SER A 461 16.72 -22.85 5.16
N GLY A 462 17.91 -22.92 5.75
CA GLY A 462 18.68 -24.15 5.78
C GLY A 462 19.69 -24.32 4.66
N ALA A 463 20.20 -23.24 4.10
CA ALA A 463 21.47 -23.31 3.37
C ALA A 463 22.54 -23.78 4.37
N GLY A 464 22.59 -25.09 4.60
CA GLY A 464 23.52 -25.77 5.50
C GLY A 464 22.92 -26.47 6.74
N SER A 465 21.59 -26.46 7.00
CA SER A 465 21.02 -27.02 8.24
C SER A 465 19.85 -28.00 8.07
N GLY A 466 19.80 -28.78 6.97
CA GLY A 466 18.89 -29.93 6.92
C GLY A 466 17.40 -29.64 6.68
N LEU A 467 17.00 -28.51 6.13
CA LEU A 467 15.69 -28.35 5.48
C LEU A 467 15.60 -29.19 4.18
N GLY A 468 16.73 -29.79 3.76
CA GLY A 468 16.82 -30.65 2.59
C GLY A 468 16.03 -31.95 2.66
N ASP A 469 15.41 -32.27 3.79
CA ASP A 469 14.64 -33.51 3.97
C ASP A 469 13.15 -33.40 3.59
N MET A 470 12.65 -32.27 3.18
CA MET A 470 11.41 -32.22 2.39
C MET A 470 11.74 -32.64 0.94
N GLY A 471 11.98 -33.91 0.77
CA GLY A 471 12.40 -34.70 -0.34
C GLY A 471 12.20 -34.12 -1.73
N ALA A 472 13.16 -33.40 -2.24
CA ALA A 472 13.44 -33.05 -3.63
C ALA A 472 13.61 -31.54 -3.94
N MET A 473 13.48 -30.61 -3.00
CA MET A 473 13.84 -29.23 -3.28
C MET A 473 15.34 -28.99 -3.04
N SER A 474 16.03 -28.40 -4.03
CA SER A 474 17.42 -27.95 -3.83
C SER A 474 17.46 -26.82 -2.79
N GLU A 475 18.55 -26.70 -2.04
CA GLU A 475 18.78 -25.62 -1.06
C GLU A 475 18.49 -24.22 -1.65
N VAL A 476 18.82 -24.01 -2.91
CA VAL A 476 18.56 -22.74 -3.62
C VAL A 476 17.06 -22.45 -3.74
N LYS A 477 16.23 -23.44 -4.01
CA LYS A 477 14.77 -23.25 -4.10
C LYS A 477 14.16 -22.83 -2.77
N TRP A 478 14.64 -23.42 -1.66
CA TRP A 478 14.20 -23.04 -0.32
C TRP A 478 14.58 -21.60 0.04
N ALA A 479 15.79 -21.16 -0.31
CA ALA A 479 16.20 -19.79 -0.09
C ALA A 479 15.32 -18.78 -0.86
N VAL A 480 14.98 -19.09 -2.13
CA VAL A 480 14.09 -18.25 -2.95
C VAL A 480 12.69 -18.19 -2.32
N PHE A 481 12.14 -19.31 -1.87
CA PHE A 481 10.86 -19.34 -1.17
C PHE A 481 10.88 -18.52 0.13
N ALA A 482 11.96 -18.66 0.90
CA ALA A 482 12.15 -17.89 2.11
C ALA A 482 12.17 -16.37 1.85
N PHE A 483 12.83 -15.91 0.79
CA PHE A 483 12.80 -14.50 0.40
C PHE A 483 11.40 -14.04 -0.01
N GLY A 484 10.66 -14.87 -0.74
CA GLY A 484 9.25 -14.61 -1.04
C GLY A 484 8.39 -14.48 0.23
N LEU A 485 8.66 -15.33 1.25
CA LEU A 485 7.97 -15.26 2.53
C LEU A 485 8.38 -14.04 3.38
N VAL A 486 9.62 -13.52 3.25
CA VAL A 486 10.01 -12.24 3.87
C VAL A 486 9.19 -11.09 3.24
N ALA A 487 9.09 -11.04 1.91
CA ALA A 487 8.23 -10.07 1.23
C ALA A 487 6.77 -10.20 1.66
N PHE A 488 6.26 -11.41 1.76
CA PHE A 488 4.93 -11.71 2.27
C PHE A 488 4.72 -11.22 3.71
N GLY A 489 5.70 -11.42 4.59
CA GLY A 489 5.67 -10.96 5.98
C GLY A 489 5.69 -9.44 6.10
N PHE A 490 6.46 -8.75 5.24
CA PHE A 490 6.49 -7.29 5.14
C PHE A 490 5.09 -6.74 4.81
N LEU A 491 4.41 -7.34 3.86
CA LEU A 491 3.05 -7.00 3.47
C LEU A 491 2.00 -7.33 4.54
N GLY A 492 2.34 -8.13 5.55
CA GLY A 492 1.43 -8.50 6.64
C GLY A 492 0.92 -7.32 7.47
N MET A 493 1.60 -6.19 7.43
CA MET A 493 1.17 -4.93 8.06
C MET A 493 0.46 -3.99 7.07
N GLY A 494 0.19 -4.42 5.84
CA GLY A 494 -0.22 -3.57 4.73
C GLY A 494 -1.37 -2.60 5.04
N ALA A 495 -2.42 -3.04 5.75
CA ALA A 495 -3.52 -2.16 6.12
C ALA A 495 -3.08 -0.99 7.02
N VAL A 496 -2.15 -1.24 7.95
CA VAL A 496 -1.61 -0.21 8.85
C VAL A 496 -0.58 0.66 8.13
N THR A 497 0.28 0.08 7.32
CA THR A 497 1.26 0.83 6.52
C THR A 497 0.55 1.84 5.62
N ILE A 498 -0.49 1.41 4.90
CA ILE A 498 -1.31 2.29 4.06
C ILE A 498 -2.03 3.35 4.91
N ALA A 499 -2.50 2.99 6.13
CA ALA A 499 -3.17 3.94 7.00
C ALA A 499 -2.25 5.07 7.47
N VAL A 500 -1.02 4.72 7.84
CA VAL A 500 0.00 5.68 8.30
C VAL A 500 0.51 6.53 7.14
N ASP A 501 0.67 5.93 5.97
CA ASP A 501 1.10 6.63 4.77
C ASP A 501 0.02 7.60 4.25
N SER A 502 -1.23 7.17 4.14
CA SER A 502 -2.36 8.04 3.75
C SER A 502 -2.64 9.16 4.75
N TYR A 503 -2.10 9.09 5.97
CA TYR A 503 -2.23 10.16 6.96
C TYR A 503 -1.57 11.45 6.46
N GLY A 504 -0.37 11.37 5.86
CA GLY A 504 0.37 12.54 5.34
C GLY A 504 -0.41 13.37 4.34
N PRO A 505 -0.82 12.81 3.18
CA PRO A 505 -1.59 13.55 2.17
C PRO A 505 -2.91 14.13 2.68
N VAL A 506 -3.55 13.49 3.68
CA VAL A 506 -4.78 14.03 4.28
C VAL A 506 -4.48 15.24 5.16
N THR A 507 -3.41 15.22 5.93
CA THR A 507 -3.05 16.34 6.82
C THR A 507 -2.51 17.52 6.06
N ASP A 508 -1.70 17.31 5.03
CA ASP A 508 -1.21 18.30 4.08
C ASP A 508 -2.39 19.02 3.42
N ASN A 509 -3.26 18.27 2.75
CA ASN A 509 -4.45 18.85 2.12
C ASN A 509 -5.45 19.46 3.13
N ALA A 510 -5.46 19.06 4.39
CA ALA A 510 -6.29 19.71 5.41
C ALA A 510 -5.78 21.12 5.72
N GLN A 511 -4.47 21.33 5.72
CA GLN A 511 -3.85 22.65 5.84
C GLN A 511 -4.22 23.52 4.63
N SER A 512 -4.04 23.00 3.42
CA SER A 512 -4.39 23.70 2.18
C SER A 512 -5.89 24.06 2.12
N VAL A 513 -6.79 23.15 2.52
CA VAL A 513 -8.24 23.43 2.60
C VAL A 513 -8.53 24.53 3.62
N TYR A 514 -7.83 24.56 4.76
CA TYR A 514 -7.99 25.62 5.74
C TYR A 514 -7.61 26.99 5.13
N GLU A 515 -6.44 27.12 4.54
CA GLU A 515 -5.93 28.36 3.96
C GLU A 515 -6.78 28.82 2.74
N LEU A 516 -7.09 27.91 1.81
CA LEU A 516 -7.87 28.20 0.61
C LEU A 516 -9.32 28.60 0.90
N SER A 517 -9.89 28.09 1.99
CA SER A 517 -11.26 28.44 2.38
C SER A 517 -11.40 29.89 2.84
N THR A 518 -10.26 30.55 3.14
CA THR A 518 -10.21 31.94 3.72
C THR A 518 -11.22 32.12 4.84
N ILE A 519 -11.43 31.06 5.62
CA ILE A 519 -12.53 31.04 6.62
C ILE A 519 -12.41 32.13 7.67
N GLU A 520 -11.19 32.59 7.97
CA GLU A 520 -10.94 33.66 8.93
C GLU A 520 -11.48 35.00 8.46
N ASP A 521 -11.53 35.22 7.14
CA ASP A 521 -11.95 36.49 6.52
C ASP A 521 -13.48 36.60 6.34
N ILE A 522 -14.22 35.51 6.61
CA ILE A 522 -15.66 35.47 6.46
C ILE A 522 -16.33 36.33 7.56
N PRO A 523 -17.14 37.33 7.22
CA PRO A 523 -17.81 38.18 8.21
C PRO A 523 -18.68 37.37 9.18
N ASN A 524 -18.53 37.60 10.48
CA ASN A 524 -19.31 36.97 11.56
C ASN A 524 -19.15 35.43 11.66
N VAL A 525 -18.12 34.83 11.04
CA VAL A 525 -17.91 33.38 11.05
C VAL A 525 -17.78 32.79 12.46
N SER A 526 -17.20 33.53 13.41
CA SER A 526 -17.09 33.07 14.80
C SER A 526 -18.45 32.89 15.48
N ASP A 527 -19.41 33.78 15.22
CA ASP A 527 -20.79 33.70 15.72
C ASP A 527 -21.54 32.57 15.00
N GLU A 528 -21.32 32.42 13.71
CA GLU A 528 -21.87 31.33 12.91
C GLU A 528 -21.42 29.98 13.43
N LEU A 529 -20.11 29.78 13.62
CA LEU A 529 -19.54 28.54 14.15
C LEU A 529 -20.08 28.24 15.56
N LYS A 530 -20.20 29.24 16.41
CA LYS A 530 -20.79 29.08 17.73
C LYS A 530 -22.27 28.70 17.68
N LYS A 531 -23.04 29.30 16.78
CA LYS A 531 -24.47 29.04 16.64
C LYS A 531 -24.80 27.71 16.01
N HIS A 532 -24.10 27.35 14.93
CA HIS A 532 -24.41 26.14 14.14
C HIS A 532 -23.62 24.92 14.58
N TYR A 533 -22.38 25.08 15.07
CA TYR A 533 -21.49 23.97 15.44
C TYR A 533 -21.15 23.90 16.93
N GLY A 534 -21.59 24.91 17.73
CA GLY A 534 -21.53 24.89 19.20
C GLY A 534 -20.14 25.19 19.80
N PHE A 535 -19.19 25.75 19.05
CA PHE A 535 -17.86 26.13 19.54
C PHE A 535 -17.41 27.48 18.97
N ALA A 536 -16.56 28.17 19.72
CA ALA A 536 -15.83 29.34 19.23
C ALA A 536 -14.49 28.89 18.64
N PRO A 537 -14.11 29.38 17.43
CA PRO A 537 -12.87 28.96 16.78
C PRO A 537 -11.64 29.47 17.54
N ARG A 538 -10.57 28.67 17.51
CA ARG A 538 -9.24 28.96 18.07
C ARG A 538 -8.22 29.03 16.95
N TRP A 539 -8.21 30.13 16.19
CA TRP A 539 -7.46 30.27 14.95
C TRP A 539 -5.98 29.91 15.06
N ASP A 540 -5.24 30.52 16.01
CA ASP A 540 -3.80 30.27 16.19
C ASP A 540 -3.51 28.82 16.57
N ILE A 541 -4.36 28.23 17.40
CA ILE A 541 -4.22 26.82 17.80
C ILE A 541 -4.53 25.90 16.62
N ALA A 542 -5.54 26.23 15.82
CA ALA A 542 -5.90 25.46 14.63
C ALA A 542 -4.74 25.39 13.63
N LYS A 543 -4.11 26.53 13.31
CA LYS A 543 -2.94 26.59 12.43
C LYS A 543 -1.79 25.75 12.98
N HIS A 544 -1.46 25.94 14.24
CA HIS A 544 -0.38 25.19 14.88
C HIS A 544 -0.64 23.65 14.86
N ILE A 545 -1.90 23.23 15.10
CA ILE A 545 -2.26 21.81 15.03
C ILE A 545 -2.11 21.29 13.61
N LEU A 546 -2.57 22.01 12.58
CA LEU A 546 -2.46 21.58 11.18
C LEU A 546 -1.00 21.50 10.74
N GLU A 547 -0.17 22.51 11.02
CA GLU A 547 1.26 22.50 10.73
C GLU A 547 1.99 21.34 11.43
N ALA A 548 1.68 21.09 12.70
CA ALA A 548 2.29 19.98 13.44
C ALA A 548 1.85 18.61 12.93
N GLN A 549 0.62 18.49 12.45
CA GLN A 549 0.10 17.27 11.82
C GLN A 549 0.70 17.03 10.45
N ASP A 550 0.82 18.07 9.64
CA ASP A 550 1.45 17.99 8.32
C ASP A 550 2.91 17.56 8.45
N GLY A 551 3.68 18.18 9.36
CA GLY A 551 5.04 17.75 9.66
C GLY A 551 5.16 16.28 10.08
N ALA A 552 4.24 15.79 10.92
CA ALA A 552 4.21 14.37 11.32
C ALA A 552 3.79 13.47 10.15
N GLY A 553 2.82 13.90 9.33
CA GLY A 553 2.38 13.18 8.15
C GLY A 553 3.49 13.00 7.12
N ASN A 554 4.21 14.08 6.81
CA ASN A 554 5.33 14.07 5.87
C ASN A 554 6.50 13.18 6.37
N THR A 555 6.70 13.07 7.68
CA THR A 555 7.67 12.13 8.26
C THR A 555 7.39 10.69 7.82
N PHE A 556 6.14 10.25 7.86
CA PHE A 556 5.75 8.87 7.51
C PHE A 556 5.48 8.67 6.02
N LYS A 557 5.01 9.70 5.29
CA LYS A 557 4.88 9.70 3.83
C LYS A 557 6.21 9.34 3.13
N ALA A 558 7.33 9.72 3.70
CA ALA A 558 8.65 9.37 3.19
C ALA A 558 9.04 7.89 3.40
N THR A 559 8.24 7.10 4.13
CA THR A 559 8.56 5.69 4.49
C THR A 559 7.87 4.67 3.60
N ALA A 560 6.91 5.08 2.80
CA ALA A 560 6.08 4.24 1.93
C ALA A 560 6.46 4.34 0.41
#